data_9ae4f77c3ed8c181d9b912987642a90f
#
_entry.id   9ae4f77c3ed8c181d9b912987642a90f
#
_cell.length_a   1.000
_cell.length_b   1.000
_cell.length_c   1.000
_cell.angle_alpha   90.00
_cell.angle_beta   90.00
_cell.angle_gamma   90.00
#
_symmetry.space_group_name_H-M   'P 1'
#
loop_
_entity.id
_entity.type
_entity.pdbx_description
1 polymer ?
#
loop_
_entity_poly.entity_id
_entity_poly.type
_entity_poly.pdbx_seq_one_letter_code
_entity_poly.pdbx_strand_id
1 'polypeptide(L)'
;MSSAPSPAPSPGLPLTGRTVVVTGVSRRAGIGHAVACRAADLGASLLCHHFSPHDAEQPWGADSVGATLDSVRGHLVAGARLIDIEADVRDPEAPQAVIEYAVRSFGTVDALVCNQASSGRDGALERITAADLDHHWAVDARASLLLVQAYAEHAAGRYEAEPGGGSDESGGGSEGAGSSGSAVLPGSVVLMTSGQGLGPMPEEIAYCTAKAALAGITPSLAAGLAERGIRLNSVNPGPVDTGYMDYPGCEDDGLRDAVAGMFPRGRIAQPMIPLASSAGCSPMTPPG
;
A
#
# COMPACT_ATOMS: atom_id res chain seq x y z
N MET A 1 34.01 -4.55 -42.25
CA MET A 1 32.70 -3.95 -41.90
C MET A 1 32.37 -4.39 -40.47
N SER A 2 32.63 -3.52 -39.51
CA SER A 2 32.35 -3.81 -38.10
C SER A 2 30.87 -3.54 -37.83
N SER A 3 30.11 -4.58 -37.50
CA SER A 3 28.70 -4.46 -37.08
C SER A 3 28.68 -3.79 -35.68
N ALA A 4 27.99 -2.65 -35.57
CA ALA A 4 27.72 -2.02 -34.29
C ALA A 4 26.96 -3.00 -33.37
N PRO A 5 27.28 -3.06 -32.07
CA PRO A 5 26.55 -3.89 -31.14
C PRO A 5 25.07 -3.46 -31.08
N SER A 6 24.19 -4.45 -31.09
CA SER A 6 22.73 -4.22 -30.91
C SER A 6 22.51 -3.49 -29.59
N PRO A 7 21.65 -2.45 -29.53
CA PRO A 7 21.37 -1.77 -28.28
C PRO A 7 20.82 -2.76 -27.25
N ALA A 8 21.34 -2.70 -26.03
CA ALA A 8 20.83 -3.51 -24.93
C ALA A 8 19.31 -3.25 -24.77
N PRO A 9 18.50 -4.29 -24.48
CA PRO A 9 17.07 -4.11 -24.27
C PRO A 9 16.87 -3.09 -23.14
N SER A 10 15.98 -2.14 -23.37
CA SER A 10 15.61 -1.15 -22.34
C SER A 10 15.13 -1.91 -21.09
N PRO A 11 15.61 -1.57 -19.88
CA PRO A 11 15.13 -2.20 -18.67
C PRO A 11 13.61 -2.04 -18.60
N GLY A 12 12.89 -3.16 -18.44
CA GLY A 12 11.44 -3.16 -18.30
C GLY A 12 11.01 -2.31 -17.09
N LEU A 13 9.74 -1.92 -17.05
CA LEU A 13 9.19 -1.19 -15.90
C LEU A 13 9.31 -2.05 -14.62
N PRO A 14 9.56 -1.43 -13.45
CA PRO A 14 9.93 -2.15 -12.20
C PRO A 14 8.91 -3.19 -11.72
N LEU A 15 7.62 -3.03 -12.06
CA LEU A 15 6.54 -3.90 -11.65
C LEU A 15 5.93 -4.72 -12.81
N THR A 16 6.59 -4.75 -13.97
CA THR A 16 6.13 -5.57 -15.10
C THR A 16 6.04 -7.04 -14.69
N GLY A 17 4.88 -7.65 -14.97
CA GLY A 17 4.58 -9.04 -14.62
C GLY A 17 4.26 -9.28 -13.16
N ARG A 18 4.18 -8.25 -12.33
CA ARG A 18 3.80 -8.34 -10.92
C ARG A 18 2.34 -8.02 -10.70
N THR A 19 1.76 -8.66 -9.70
CA THR A 19 0.40 -8.40 -9.22
C THR A 19 0.44 -7.68 -7.89
N VAL A 20 -0.25 -6.54 -7.81
CA VAL A 20 -0.37 -5.73 -6.60
C VAL A 20 -1.82 -5.67 -6.16
N VAL A 21 -2.09 -5.96 -4.90
CA VAL A 21 -3.39 -5.72 -4.25
C VAL A 21 -3.32 -4.38 -3.52
N VAL A 22 -4.26 -3.49 -3.80
CA VAL A 22 -4.40 -2.20 -3.11
C VAL A 22 -5.79 -2.12 -2.51
N THR A 23 -5.89 -1.91 -1.20
CA THR A 23 -7.17 -1.75 -0.52
C THR A 23 -7.55 -0.27 -0.33
N GLY A 24 -8.85 0.02 -0.26
CA GLY A 24 -9.35 1.39 -0.10
C GLY A 24 -9.19 2.25 -1.35
N VAL A 25 -9.57 1.73 -2.53
CA VAL A 25 -9.51 2.42 -3.83
C VAL A 25 -10.92 2.87 -4.25
N SER A 26 -11.66 3.54 -3.37
CA SER A 26 -13.04 3.98 -3.64
C SER A 26 -13.12 5.38 -4.22
N ARG A 27 -12.12 6.24 -3.97
CA ARG A 27 -12.18 7.68 -4.30
C ARG A 27 -10.96 8.13 -5.10
N ARG A 28 -11.19 8.98 -6.13
CA ARG A 28 -10.10 9.50 -6.99
C ARG A 28 -9.14 10.44 -6.26
N ALA A 29 -9.63 11.19 -5.28
CA ALA A 29 -8.78 12.00 -4.40
C ALA A 29 -8.04 11.17 -3.33
N GLY A 30 -8.33 9.86 -3.21
CA GLY A 30 -7.78 8.99 -2.18
C GLY A 30 -6.33 8.56 -2.42
N ILE A 31 -5.64 8.27 -1.34
CA ILE A 31 -4.26 7.72 -1.37
C ILE A 31 -4.25 6.37 -2.10
N GLY A 32 -5.24 5.51 -1.85
CA GLY A 32 -5.33 4.19 -2.51
C GLY A 32 -5.40 4.29 -4.03
N HIS A 33 -6.18 5.24 -4.56
CA HIS A 33 -6.24 5.51 -6.00
C HIS A 33 -4.88 5.95 -6.55
N ALA A 34 -4.20 6.89 -5.89
CA ALA A 34 -2.89 7.35 -6.32
C ALA A 34 -1.83 6.23 -6.30
N VAL A 35 -1.88 5.34 -5.28
CA VAL A 35 -1.04 4.14 -5.22
C VAL A 35 -1.33 3.21 -6.38
N ALA A 36 -2.61 2.94 -6.67
CA ALA A 36 -3.02 2.07 -7.77
C ALA A 36 -2.57 2.64 -9.13
N CYS A 37 -2.81 3.94 -9.40
CA CYS A 37 -2.33 4.60 -10.62
C CYS A 37 -0.82 4.47 -10.77
N ARG A 38 -0.06 4.73 -9.70
CA ARG A 38 1.40 4.65 -9.75
C ARG A 38 1.91 3.23 -9.96
N ALA A 39 1.30 2.23 -9.34
CA ALA A 39 1.65 0.83 -9.56
C ALA A 39 1.35 0.41 -11.01
N ALA A 40 0.24 0.87 -11.59
CA ALA A 40 -0.09 0.68 -13.01
C ALA A 40 0.96 1.30 -13.94
N ASP A 41 1.36 2.56 -13.73
CA ASP A 41 2.44 3.24 -14.47
C ASP A 41 3.76 2.48 -14.42
N LEU A 42 4.01 1.78 -13.32
CA LEU A 42 5.21 0.96 -13.13
C LEU A 42 5.07 -0.46 -13.71
N GLY A 43 3.96 -0.79 -14.33
CA GLY A 43 3.74 -2.03 -15.06
C GLY A 43 3.02 -3.14 -14.30
N ALA A 44 2.47 -2.88 -13.11
CA ALA A 44 1.76 -3.88 -12.34
C ALA A 44 0.39 -4.22 -12.90
N SER A 45 -0.03 -5.49 -12.75
CA SER A 45 -1.44 -5.87 -12.72
C SER A 45 -2.01 -5.60 -11.33
N LEU A 46 -3.30 -5.23 -11.26
CA LEU A 46 -3.89 -4.72 -10.03
C LEU A 46 -5.18 -5.46 -9.65
N LEU A 47 -5.32 -5.75 -8.36
CA LEU A 47 -6.62 -5.88 -7.70
C LEU A 47 -6.84 -4.63 -6.85
N CYS A 48 -7.93 -3.90 -7.14
CA CYS A 48 -8.38 -2.76 -6.35
C CYS A 48 -9.57 -3.18 -5.48
N HIS A 49 -9.38 -3.19 -4.17
CA HIS A 49 -10.50 -3.37 -3.23
C HIS A 49 -11.08 -2.02 -2.86
N HIS A 50 -12.42 -1.95 -2.79
CA HIS A 50 -13.18 -0.75 -2.41
C HIS A 50 -14.40 -1.11 -1.56
N PHE A 51 -14.95 -0.11 -0.86
CA PHE A 51 -16.21 -0.24 -0.12
C PHE A 51 -16.93 1.12 -0.12
N SER A 52 -17.70 1.38 -1.17
CA SER A 52 -18.39 2.66 -1.39
C SER A 52 -19.43 3.04 -0.34
N PRO A 53 -20.14 2.10 0.34
CA PRO A 53 -21.09 2.47 1.39
C PRO A 53 -20.48 3.32 2.50
N HIS A 54 -19.21 3.05 2.88
CA HIS A 54 -18.51 3.87 3.85
C HIS A 54 -18.34 5.31 3.37
N ASP A 55 -17.86 5.51 2.13
CA ASP A 55 -17.65 6.86 1.58
C ASP A 55 -18.96 7.62 1.43
N ALA A 56 -20.06 6.94 1.10
CA ALA A 56 -21.39 7.56 0.97
C ALA A 56 -21.92 8.10 2.30
N GLU A 57 -21.50 7.55 3.43
CA GLU A 57 -21.85 8.03 4.77
C GLU A 57 -21.03 9.25 5.20
N GLN A 58 -19.93 9.58 4.48
CA GLN A 58 -19.06 10.68 4.85
C GLN A 58 -19.54 12.03 4.27
N PRO A 59 -19.22 13.15 4.93
CA PRO A 59 -19.62 14.49 4.45
C PRO A 59 -19.13 14.84 3.04
N TRP A 60 -17.98 14.31 2.64
CA TRP A 60 -17.42 14.51 1.30
C TRP A 60 -17.98 13.57 0.23
N GLY A 61 -18.78 12.57 0.63
CA GLY A 61 -19.49 11.67 -0.27
C GLY A 61 -18.60 10.64 -0.98
N ALA A 62 -19.26 9.76 -1.74
CA ALA A 62 -18.63 8.73 -2.53
C ALA A 62 -18.42 9.19 -3.99
N ASP A 63 -17.32 8.78 -4.59
CA ASP A 63 -17.12 8.82 -6.03
C ASP A 63 -17.86 7.67 -6.74
N SER A 64 -18.05 7.80 -8.05
CA SER A 64 -18.40 6.65 -8.88
C SER A 64 -17.20 5.68 -8.91
N VAL A 65 -17.35 4.48 -8.35
CA VAL A 65 -16.32 3.44 -8.37
C VAL A 65 -15.89 3.13 -9.80
N GLY A 66 -16.85 3.03 -10.74
CA GLY A 66 -16.54 2.83 -12.16
C GLY A 66 -15.59 3.89 -12.70
N ALA A 67 -15.88 5.18 -12.44
CA ALA A 67 -15.02 6.28 -12.88
C ALA A 67 -13.65 6.28 -12.18
N THR A 68 -13.58 5.87 -10.91
CA THR A 68 -12.33 5.71 -10.17
C THR A 68 -11.47 4.61 -10.78
N LEU A 69 -12.06 3.46 -11.08
CA LEU A 69 -11.35 2.32 -11.70
C LEU A 69 -10.97 2.61 -13.16
N ASP A 70 -11.80 3.33 -13.92
CA ASP A 70 -11.47 3.74 -15.29
C ASP A 70 -10.27 4.70 -15.29
N SER A 71 -10.18 5.58 -14.30
CA SER A 71 -8.99 6.42 -14.11
C SER A 71 -7.74 5.57 -13.89
N VAL A 72 -7.78 4.53 -13.04
CA VAL A 72 -6.65 3.61 -12.84
C VAL A 72 -6.34 2.82 -14.13
N ARG A 73 -7.38 2.37 -14.86
CA ARG A 73 -7.19 1.67 -16.16
C ARG A 73 -6.44 2.49 -17.18
N GLY A 74 -6.62 3.82 -17.15
CA GLY A 74 -5.90 4.75 -18.01
C GLY A 74 -4.38 4.77 -17.80
N HIS A 75 -3.89 4.26 -16.68
CA HIS A 75 -2.46 4.13 -16.33
C HIS A 75 -1.87 2.77 -16.64
N LEU A 76 -2.70 1.76 -17.02
CA LEU A 76 -2.19 0.43 -17.30
C LEU A 76 -1.33 0.41 -18.57
N VAL A 77 -0.20 -0.25 -18.47
CA VAL A 77 0.65 -0.54 -19.63
C VAL A 77 0.17 -1.79 -20.37
N ALA A 78 0.62 -1.98 -21.60
CA ALA A 78 0.25 -3.13 -22.40
C ALA A 78 0.58 -4.46 -21.67
N GLY A 79 -0.41 -5.35 -21.60
CA GLY A 79 -0.32 -6.65 -20.93
C GLY A 79 -0.66 -6.64 -19.43
N ALA A 80 -0.69 -5.48 -18.77
CA ALA A 80 -1.18 -5.37 -17.41
C ALA A 80 -2.72 -5.38 -17.37
N ARG A 81 -3.29 -5.91 -16.27
CA ARG A 81 -4.74 -6.04 -16.08
C ARG A 81 -5.16 -5.43 -14.75
N LEU A 82 -6.40 -4.91 -14.69
CA LEU A 82 -7.04 -4.47 -13.46
C LEU A 82 -8.35 -5.24 -13.26
N ILE A 83 -8.51 -5.77 -12.06
CA ILE A 83 -9.78 -6.26 -11.53
C ILE A 83 -10.10 -5.55 -10.23
N ASP A 84 -11.34 -5.61 -9.79
CA ASP A 84 -11.80 -5.00 -8.56
C ASP A 84 -12.71 -5.93 -7.76
N ILE A 85 -12.85 -5.63 -6.48
CA ILE A 85 -13.75 -6.31 -5.55
C ILE A 85 -14.32 -5.30 -4.56
N GLU A 86 -15.65 -5.31 -4.41
CA GLU A 86 -16.31 -4.65 -3.28
C GLU A 86 -16.39 -5.62 -2.11
N ALA A 87 -15.88 -5.21 -0.94
CA ALA A 87 -15.99 -6.01 0.27
C ALA A 87 -15.97 -5.12 1.53
N ASP A 88 -16.80 -5.47 2.49
CA ASP A 88 -16.73 -4.86 3.82
C ASP A 88 -15.71 -5.62 4.69
N VAL A 89 -14.55 -5.02 4.89
CA VAL A 89 -13.46 -5.65 5.67
C VAL A 89 -13.74 -5.73 7.18
N ARG A 90 -14.89 -5.22 7.64
CA ARG A 90 -15.39 -5.51 8.99
C ARG A 90 -15.80 -6.98 9.14
N ASP A 91 -16.23 -7.60 8.04
CA ASP A 91 -16.38 -9.05 7.99
C ASP A 91 -14.99 -9.71 8.07
N PRO A 92 -14.73 -10.55 9.09
CA PRO A 92 -13.43 -11.19 9.27
C PRO A 92 -13.04 -12.15 8.13
N GLU A 93 -13.99 -12.60 7.32
CA GLU A 93 -13.72 -13.47 6.16
C GLU A 93 -13.35 -12.69 4.90
N ALA A 94 -13.74 -11.41 4.81
CA ALA A 94 -13.48 -10.58 3.64
C ALA A 94 -11.99 -10.43 3.28
N PRO A 95 -11.05 -10.25 4.22
CA PRO A 95 -9.63 -10.18 3.91
C PRO A 95 -9.09 -11.40 3.17
N GLN A 96 -9.47 -12.60 3.63
CA GLN A 96 -9.10 -13.86 2.97
C GLN A 96 -9.69 -13.92 1.56
N ALA A 97 -10.98 -13.59 1.40
CA ALA A 97 -11.66 -13.61 0.09
C ALA A 97 -11.04 -12.65 -0.92
N VAL A 98 -10.57 -11.46 -0.49
CA VAL A 98 -9.86 -10.48 -1.33
C VAL A 98 -8.57 -11.08 -1.91
N ILE A 99 -7.73 -11.68 -1.06
CA ILE A 99 -6.47 -12.28 -1.50
C ILE A 99 -6.73 -13.48 -2.41
N GLU A 100 -7.65 -14.37 -2.05
CA GLU A 100 -8.00 -15.53 -2.88
C GLU A 100 -8.54 -15.11 -4.25
N TYR A 101 -9.34 -14.03 -4.31
CA TYR A 101 -9.83 -13.53 -5.59
C TYR A 101 -8.70 -13.02 -6.49
N ALA A 102 -7.71 -12.31 -5.91
CA ALA A 102 -6.52 -11.90 -6.63
C ALA A 102 -5.73 -13.10 -7.16
N VAL A 103 -5.50 -14.11 -6.30
CA VAL A 103 -4.77 -15.34 -6.66
C VAL A 103 -5.48 -16.11 -7.78
N ARG A 104 -6.80 -16.32 -7.67
CA ARG A 104 -7.58 -16.99 -8.72
C ARG A 104 -7.52 -16.24 -10.05
N SER A 105 -7.43 -14.93 -10.03
CA SER A 105 -7.48 -14.09 -11.24
C SER A 105 -6.13 -13.91 -11.92
N PHE A 106 -5.05 -13.87 -11.16
CA PHE A 106 -3.71 -13.57 -11.66
C PHE A 106 -2.71 -14.72 -11.45
N GLY A 107 -3.07 -15.74 -10.68
CA GLY A 107 -2.19 -16.85 -10.31
C GLY A 107 -1.28 -16.51 -9.13
N THR A 108 -1.03 -15.24 -8.87
CA THR A 108 -0.12 -14.79 -7.82
C THR A 108 -0.43 -13.39 -7.33
N VAL A 109 0.01 -13.08 -6.10
CA VAL A 109 0.09 -11.73 -5.54
C VAL A 109 1.52 -11.49 -5.11
N ASP A 110 2.12 -10.41 -5.58
CA ASP A 110 3.53 -10.06 -5.30
C ASP A 110 3.67 -8.93 -4.30
N ALA A 111 2.66 -8.08 -4.20
CA ALA A 111 2.64 -7.02 -3.20
C ALA A 111 1.22 -6.74 -2.69
N LEU A 112 1.15 -6.32 -1.44
CA LEU A 112 -0.08 -5.92 -0.75
C LEU A 112 0.10 -4.52 -0.14
N VAL A 113 -0.85 -3.62 -0.42
CA VAL A 113 -0.94 -2.31 0.22
C VAL A 113 -2.25 -2.23 1.00
N CYS A 114 -2.15 -2.31 2.33
CA CYS A 114 -3.26 -2.13 3.26
C CYS A 114 -3.48 -0.63 3.48
N ASN A 115 -4.37 -0.04 2.69
CA ASN A 115 -4.63 1.40 2.72
C ASN A 115 -6.05 1.73 3.22
N GLN A 116 -6.96 0.75 3.29
CA GLN A 116 -8.30 0.98 3.84
C GLN A 116 -8.23 1.60 5.23
N ALA A 117 -9.15 2.51 5.50
CA ALA A 117 -9.33 3.14 6.79
C ALA A 117 -10.79 3.53 6.99
N SER A 118 -11.22 3.59 8.24
CA SER A 118 -12.49 4.19 8.62
C SER A 118 -12.31 5.68 8.88
N SER A 119 -13.35 6.46 8.63
CA SER A 119 -13.48 7.85 9.00
C SER A 119 -14.80 8.05 9.73
N GLY A 120 -14.90 9.09 10.54
CA GLY A 120 -16.07 9.29 11.41
C GLY A 120 -16.13 8.27 12.55
N ARG A 121 -17.21 8.26 13.29
CA ARG A 121 -17.42 7.41 14.47
C ARG A 121 -16.25 7.49 15.46
N ASP A 122 -15.79 8.69 15.70
CA ASP A 122 -14.65 8.96 16.59
C ASP A 122 -14.91 10.20 17.45
N GLY A 123 -14.04 10.50 18.38
CA GLY A 123 -14.16 11.66 19.24
C GLY A 123 -13.16 11.67 20.39
N ALA A 124 -13.30 12.69 21.23
CA ALA A 124 -12.55 12.81 22.45
C ALA A 124 -12.87 11.67 23.44
N LEU A 125 -11.95 11.43 24.37
CA LEU A 125 -12.03 10.32 25.32
C LEU A 125 -13.35 10.24 26.08
N GLU A 126 -13.97 11.38 26.37
CA GLU A 126 -15.24 11.46 27.12
C GLU A 126 -16.47 11.03 26.30
N ARG A 127 -16.34 11.02 24.97
CA ARG A 127 -17.47 10.72 24.04
C ARG A 127 -17.34 9.39 23.34
N ILE A 128 -16.12 8.81 23.33
CA ILE A 128 -15.87 7.56 22.61
C ILE A 128 -16.62 6.40 23.23
N THR A 129 -17.16 5.51 22.42
CA THR A 129 -17.87 4.31 22.84
C THR A 129 -17.08 3.04 22.51
N ALA A 130 -17.45 1.92 23.14
CA ALA A 130 -16.90 0.61 22.77
C ALA A 130 -17.15 0.28 21.28
N ALA A 131 -18.31 0.66 20.75
CA ALA A 131 -18.66 0.42 19.36
C ALA A 131 -17.78 1.22 18.38
N ASP A 132 -17.34 2.42 18.74
CA ASP A 132 -16.42 3.21 17.94
C ASP A 132 -15.02 2.58 17.91
N LEU A 133 -14.54 2.14 19.08
CA LEU A 133 -13.27 1.40 19.20
C LEU A 133 -13.31 0.10 18.37
N ASP A 134 -14.38 -0.69 18.50
CA ASP A 134 -14.55 -1.95 17.76
C ASP A 134 -14.60 -1.72 16.26
N HIS A 135 -15.27 -0.63 15.82
CA HIS A 135 -15.38 -0.28 14.41
C HIS A 135 -14.01 0.05 13.80
N HIS A 136 -13.26 0.98 14.41
CA HIS A 136 -11.92 1.33 13.93
C HIS A 136 -10.95 0.16 14.05
N TRP A 137 -11.02 -0.61 15.13
CA TRP A 137 -10.24 -1.84 15.26
C TRP A 137 -10.51 -2.80 14.11
N ALA A 138 -11.78 -3.04 13.77
CA ALA A 138 -12.16 -3.97 12.71
C ALA A 138 -11.62 -3.57 11.34
N VAL A 139 -11.75 -2.28 10.96
CA VAL A 139 -11.35 -1.78 9.63
C VAL A 139 -9.87 -1.48 9.54
N ASP A 140 -9.35 -0.71 10.51
CA ASP A 140 -8.01 -0.13 10.39
C ASP A 140 -6.90 -1.11 10.82
N ALA A 141 -7.14 -1.90 11.89
CA ALA A 141 -6.12 -2.80 12.44
C ALA A 141 -6.38 -4.26 12.08
N ARG A 142 -7.49 -4.87 12.55
CA ARG A 142 -7.76 -6.31 12.36
C ARG A 142 -7.77 -6.71 10.90
N ALA A 143 -8.46 -5.95 10.03
CA ALA A 143 -8.51 -6.27 8.61
C ALA A 143 -7.11 -6.24 7.96
N SER A 144 -6.28 -5.25 8.32
CA SER A 144 -4.91 -5.19 7.83
C SER A 144 -4.09 -6.41 8.24
N LEU A 145 -4.21 -6.87 9.49
CA LEU A 145 -3.52 -8.06 9.97
C LEU A 145 -3.99 -9.33 9.26
N LEU A 146 -5.31 -9.49 9.05
CA LEU A 146 -5.88 -10.64 8.33
C LEU A 146 -5.50 -10.64 6.84
N LEU A 147 -5.44 -9.46 6.18
CA LEU A 147 -4.92 -9.33 4.82
C LEU A 147 -3.45 -9.77 4.72
N VAL A 148 -2.62 -9.34 5.68
CA VAL A 148 -1.20 -9.75 5.75
C VAL A 148 -1.08 -11.25 5.98
N GLN A 149 -1.90 -11.84 6.86
CA GLN A 149 -1.94 -13.27 7.10
C GLN A 149 -2.28 -14.04 5.83
N ALA A 150 -3.39 -13.71 5.17
CA ALA A 150 -3.82 -14.36 3.94
C ALA A 150 -2.78 -14.24 2.81
N TYR A 151 -2.16 -13.06 2.68
CA TYR A 151 -1.08 -12.83 1.74
C TYR A 151 0.14 -13.72 2.04
N ALA A 152 0.57 -13.78 3.29
CA ALA A 152 1.72 -14.56 3.70
C ALA A 152 1.49 -16.08 3.55
N GLU A 153 0.27 -16.56 3.79
CA GLU A 153 -0.12 -17.96 3.56
C GLU A 153 -0.03 -18.31 2.06
N HIS A 154 -0.55 -17.44 1.20
CA HIS A 154 -0.45 -17.64 -0.24
C HIS A 154 1.00 -17.57 -0.75
N ALA A 155 1.81 -16.68 -0.19
CA ALA A 155 3.19 -16.48 -0.58
C ALA A 155 4.15 -17.54 -0.03
N ALA A 156 3.69 -18.46 0.83
CA ALA A 156 4.52 -19.48 1.45
C ALA A 156 5.29 -20.30 0.39
N GLY A 157 6.60 -20.42 0.57
CA GLY A 157 7.50 -21.14 -0.32
C GLY A 157 7.88 -20.42 -1.63
N ARG A 158 7.26 -19.27 -1.95
CA ARG A 158 7.55 -18.56 -3.23
C ARG A 158 8.80 -17.71 -3.18
N TYR A 159 9.13 -17.17 -2.01
CA TYR A 159 10.23 -16.23 -1.83
C TYR A 159 11.31 -16.77 -0.91
N GLU A 160 11.18 -18.02 -0.46
CA GLU A 160 12.22 -18.68 0.31
C GLU A 160 13.49 -18.73 -0.52
N ALA A 161 14.59 -18.23 0.02
CA ALA A 161 15.89 -18.35 -0.61
C ALA A 161 16.21 -19.85 -0.76
N GLU A 162 16.68 -20.26 -1.92
CA GLU A 162 17.31 -21.58 -2.05
C GLU A 162 18.29 -21.73 -0.88
N PRO A 163 18.27 -22.85 -0.12
CA PRO A 163 19.15 -23.04 1.02
C PRO A 163 20.58 -22.83 0.55
N GLY A 164 21.22 -21.81 1.09
CA GLY A 164 22.46 -21.23 0.61
C GLY A 164 23.46 -22.28 0.22
N GLY A 165 23.97 -22.15 -1.00
CA GLY A 165 25.22 -22.78 -1.38
C GLY A 165 26.28 -22.39 -0.39
N GLY A 166 26.55 -23.29 0.56
CA GLY A 166 27.66 -23.14 1.47
C GLY A 166 28.92 -22.91 0.64
N SER A 167 29.67 -21.93 1.04
CA SER A 167 31.01 -21.69 0.53
C SER A 167 31.89 -22.92 0.78
N ASP A 168 31.82 -23.91 -0.09
CA ASP A 168 32.89 -24.88 -0.26
C ASP A 168 33.82 -24.32 -1.33
N GLU A 169 34.84 -23.61 -0.86
CA GLU A 169 36.04 -23.38 -1.63
C GLU A 169 36.74 -24.71 -1.88
N SER A 170 36.50 -25.36 -3.00
CA SER A 170 37.44 -26.28 -3.60
C SER A 170 37.17 -26.49 -5.09
N GLY A 171 37.95 -25.86 -5.89
CA GLY A 171 38.61 -26.30 -7.10
C GLY A 171 37.81 -26.92 -8.25
N GLY A 172 37.88 -26.30 -9.44
CA GLY A 172 37.87 -27.01 -10.70
C GLY A 172 36.82 -26.52 -11.69
N GLY A 173 37.23 -25.78 -12.71
CA GLY A 173 36.43 -25.18 -13.75
C GLY A 173 35.61 -26.17 -14.58
N SER A 174 34.44 -25.71 -15.00
CA SER A 174 33.83 -25.96 -16.29
C SER A 174 32.86 -24.84 -16.60
N GLU A 175 33.09 -24.15 -17.70
CA GLU A 175 32.18 -23.16 -18.26
C GLU A 175 30.90 -23.89 -18.69
N GLY A 176 29.87 -23.80 -17.86
CA GLY A 176 28.53 -24.22 -18.17
C GLY A 176 27.66 -22.97 -18.36
N ALA A 177 27.02 -22.85 -19.52
CA ALA A 177 26.12 -21.76 -19.91
C ALA A 177 25.12 -21.47 -18.79
N GLY A 178 25.24 -20.29 -18.21
CA GLY A 178 24.37 -19.81 -17.15
C GLY A 178 22.93 -19.72 -17.61
N SER A 179 22.04 -20.52 -17.04
CA SER A 179 20.62 -20.26 -17.05
C SER A 179 20.41 -18.96 -16.29
N SER A 180 19.95 -17.94 -16.98
CA SER A 180 19.51 -16.69 -16.36
C SER A 180 18.21 -16.95 -15.59
N GLY A 181 18.31 -17.60 -14.44
CA GLY A 181 17.22 -17.66 -13.48
C GLY A 181 16.91 -16.22 -13.04
N SER A 182 15.78 -15.69 -13.49
CA SER A 182 15.30 -14.39 -13.01
C SER A 182 15.18 -14.48 -11.50
N ALA A 183 16.03 -13.72 -10.79
CA ALA A 183 15.99 -13.70 -9.33
C ALA A 183 14.56 -13.33 -8.91
N VAL A 184 13.91 -14.21 -8.17
CA VAL A 184 12.56 -13.95 -7.64
C VAL A 184 12.69 -12.79 -6.67
N LEU A 185 12.07 -11.66 -7.04
CA LEU A 185 12.07 -10.49 -6.15
C LEU A 185 11.21 -10.79 -4.92
N PRO A 186 11.62 -10.36 -3.72
CA PRO A 186 10.89 -10.62 -2.49
C PRO A 186 9.46 -10.10 -2.55
N GLY A 187 8.56 -10.74 -1.79
CA GLY A 187 7.23 -10.23 -1.54
C GLY A 187 7.27 -8.88 -0.80
N SER A 188 6.23 -8.08 -0.93
CA SER A 188 6.20 -6.76 -0.30
C SER A 188 4.85 -6.44 0.31
N VAL A 189 4.86 -5.97 1.55
CA VAL A 189 3.66 -5.47 2.25
C VAL A 189 3.90 -4.03 2.71
N VAL A 190 2.89 -3.18 2.50
CA VAL A 190 2.86 -1.81 3.02
C VAL A 190 1.62 -1.63 3.88
N LEU A 191 1.79 -1.22 5.13
CA LEU A 191 0.72 -0.84 6.04
C LEU A 191 0.63 0.70 6.11
N MET A 192 -0.57 1.25 5.87
CA MET A 192 -0.78 2.69 6.05
C MET A 192 -1.09 2.98 7.52
N THR A 193 -0.16 3.66 8.17
CA THR A 193 -0.30 4.18 9.54
C THR A 193 -0.73 5.65 9.54
N SER A 194 -0.60 6.36 10.63
CA SER A 194 -0.99 7.77 10.74
C SER A 194 -0.02 8.56 11.63
N GLY A 195 -0.30 9.86 11.75
CA GLY A 195 0.54 10.84 12.44
C GLY A 195 0.43 10.86 13.97
N GLN A 196 -0.34 9.97 14.60
CA GLN A 196 -0.58 9.97 16.04
C GLN A 196 0.71 9.92 16.90
N GLY A 197 1.81 9.43 16.34
CA GLY A 197 3.12 9.44 17.00
C GLY A 197 3.91 10.76 16.83
N LEU A 198 3.42 11.68 16.02
CA LEU A 198 4.06 12.97 15.73
C LEU A 198 3.41 14.13 16.47
N GLY A 199 2.15 14.00 16.84
CA GLY A 199 1.40 14.99 17.58
C GLY A 199 0.07 14.44 18.10
N PRO A 200 -0.51 15.08 19.13
CA PRO A 200 -1.77 14.62 19.70
C PRO A 200 -2.94 14.85 18.74
N MET A 201 -3.86 13.88 18.69
CA MET A 201 -5.11 13.91 17.93
C MET A 201 -6.27 13.62 18.90
N PRO A 202 -6.65 14.59 19.77
CA PRO A 202 -7.54 14.34 20.91
C PRO A 202 -8.98 14.01 20.51
N GLU A 203 -9.40 14.34 19.31
CA GLU A 203 -10.74 14.06 18.77
C GLU A 203 -10.80 12.77 17.93
N GLU A 204 -9.70 12.01 17.82
CA GLU A 204 -9.59 10.82 16.98
C GLU A 204 -9.03 9.63 17.77
N ILE A 205 -9.61 9.34 18.95
CA ILE A 205 -9.06 8.36 19.89
C ILE A 205 -9.18 6.92 19.35
N ALA A 206 -10.30 6.55 18.72
CA ALA A 206 -10.48 5.21 18.19
C ALA A 206 -9.56 4.95 16.98
N TYR A 207 -9.50 5.89 16.05
CA TYR A 207 -8.61 5.84 14.90
C TYR A 207 -7.14 5.77 15.33
N CYS A 208 -6.72 6.68 16.22
CA CYS A 208 -5.36 6.70 16.75
C CYS A 208 -4.97 5.39 17.42
N THR A 209 -5.90 4.78 18.19
CA THR A 209 -5.66 3.48 18.84
C THR A 209 -5.38 2.38 17.82
N ALA A 210 -6.20 2.27 16.78
CA ALA A 210 -6.02 1.28 15.73
C ALA A 210 -4.74 1.50 14.92
N LYS A 211 -4.45 2.75 14.54
CA LYS A 211 -3.24 3.08 13.77
C LYS A 211 -1.96 2.96 14.60
N ALA A 212 -2.02 3.24 15.92
CA ALA A 212 -0.92 3.00 16.83
C ALA A 212 -0.61 1.51 16.97
N ALA A 213 -1.63 0.66 17.02
CA ALA A 213 -1.46 -0.80 17.03
C ALA A 213 -0.71 -1.28 15.78
N LEU A 214 -1.08 -0.81 14.58
CA LEU A 214 -0.36 -1.15 13.34
C LEU A 214 1.09 -0.68 13.37
N ALA A 215 1.32 0.56 13.80
CA ALA A 215 2.68 1.11 13.88
C ALA A 215 3.54 0.31 14.87
N GLY A 216 3.00 -0.03 16.04
CA GLY A 216 3.72 -0.76 17.10
C GLY A 216 4.01 -2.21 16.73
N ILE A 217 3.12 -2.89 16.00
CA ILE A 217 3.31 -4.30 15.63
C ILE A 217 4.19 -4.48 14.38
N THR A 218 4.41 -3.44 13.60
CA THR A 218 5.18 -3.47 12.34
C THR A 218 6.53 -4.19 12.48
N PRO A 219 7.40 -3.93 13.48
CA PRO A 219 8.67 -4.61 13.59
C PRO A 219 8.54 -6.14 13.81
N SER A 220 7.56 -6.56 14.61
CA SER A 220 7.31 -7.98 14.87
C SER A 220 6.80 -8.71 13.62
N LEU A 221 5.88 -8.09 12.87
CA LEU A 221 5.41 -8.63 11.59
C LEU A 221 6.54 -8.69 10.57
N ALA A 222 7.33 -7.64 10.45
CA ALA A 222 8.44 -7.59 9.51
C ALA A 222 9.48 -8.69 9.79
N ALA A 223 9.81 -8.94 11.06
CA ALA A 223 10.73 -10.01 11.46
C ALA A 223 10.19 -11.40 11.06
N GLY A 224 8.92 -11.72 11.39
CA GLY A 224 8.34 -13.01 11.05
C GLY A 224 8.14 -13.24 9.56
N LEU A 225 7.88 -12.17 8.79
CA LEU A 225 7.69 -12.23 7.34
C LEU A 225 9.03 -12.30 6.58
N ALA A 226 10.09 -11.73 7.14
CA ALA A 226 11.43 -11.78 6.53
C ALA A 226 11.91 -13.23 6.34
N GLU A 227 11.60 -14.13 7.27
CA GLU A 227 11.91 -15.56 7.17
C GLU A 227 11.22 -16.25 5.97
N ARG A 228 10.13 -15.64 5.47
CA ARG A 228 9.38 -16.07 4.28
C ARG A 228 9.76 -15.31 3.02
N GLY A 229 10.83 -14.53 3.03
CA GLY A 229 11.22 -13.68 1.91
C GLY A 229 10.25 -12.53 1.61
N ILE A 230 9.47 -12.09 2.60
CA ILE A 230 8.49 -10.99 2.46
C ILE A 230 8.97 -9.79 3.27
N ARG A 231 9.10 -8.65 2.62
CA ARG A 231 9.39 -7.37 3.29
C ARG A 231 8.10 -6.70 3.71
N LEU A 232 8.03 -6.24 4.95
CA LEU A 232 6.92 -5.42 5.43
C LEU A 232 7.43 -4.08 5.93
N ASN A 233 6.77 -3.01 5.49
CA ASN A 233 7.02 -1.66 5.95
C ASN A 233 5.68 -0.99 6.32
N SER A 234 5.74 -0.02 7.22
CA SER A 234 4.64 0.91 7.44
C SER A 234 4.98 2.30 6.92
N VAL A 235 3.97 2.99 6.43
CA VAL A 235 4.08 4.36 5.91
C VAL A 235 3.12 5.25 6.67
N ASN A 236 3.62 6.29 7.29
CA ASN A 236 2.83 7.41 7.74
C ASN A 236 2.83 8.47 6.62
N PRO A 237 1.71 8.67 5.91
CA PRO A 237 1.67 9.62 4.80
C PRO A 237 1.64 11.08 5.29
N GLY A 238 1.41 11.30 6.57
CA GLY A 238 1.07 12.62 7.10
C GLY A 238 -0.30 13.09 6.60
N PRO A 239 -0.68 14.34 6.84
CA PRO A 239 -1.86 14.94 6.24
C PRO A 239 -1.72 15.01 4.71
N VAL A 240 -2.62 14.32 4.03
CA VAL A 240 -2.71 14.29 2.56
C VAL A 240 -4.05 14.88 2.18
N ASP A 241 -4.04 15.77 1.22
CA ASP A 241 -5.25 16.39 0.69
C ASP A 241 -6.06 15.37 -0.11
N THR A 242 -6.99 14.71 0.56
CA THR A 242 -7.90 13.73 -0.05
C THR A 242 -9.34 14.24 -0.11
N GLY A 243 -9.56 15.55 0.06
CA GLY A 243 -10.86 16.21 0.00
C GLY A 243 -11.63 16.22 1.32
N TYR A 244 -11.07 15.69 2.42
CA TYR A 244 -11.73 15.71 3.73
C TYR A 244 -11.67 17.09 4.44
N MET A 245 -10.88 18.01 3.90
CA MET A 245 -10.77 19.39 4.39
C MET A 245 -11.49 20.42 3.51
N ASP A 246 -12.06 20.01 2.38
CA ASP A 246 -12.63 20.93 1.36
C ASP A 246 -14.00 20.46 0.84
N TYR A 247 -14.84 19.88 1.69
CA TYR A 247 -16.19 19.48 1.28
C TYR A 247 -17.21 20.59 1.54
N PRO A 248 -18.34 20.66 0.81
CA PRO A 248 -19.40 21.62 1.05
C PRO A 248 -19.96 21.50 2.48
N GLY A 249 -19.84 22.56 3.29
CA GLY A 249 -20.21 22.56 4.70
C GLY A 249 -19.05 22.36 5.68
N CYS A 250 -17.82 22.22 5.20
CA CYS A 250 -16.62 22.33 6.04
C CYS A 250 -16.45 23.82 6.40
N GLU A 251 -16.84 24.19 7.63
CA GLU A 251 -16.80 25.59 8.10
C GLU A 251 -15.42 26.00 8.66
N ASP A 252 -14.42 25.12 8.58
CA ASP A 252 -13.11 25.38 9.18
C ASP A 252 -12.15 26.04 8.17
N ASP A 253 -12.37 27.32 7.91
CA ASP A 253 -11.54 28.16 7.04
C ASP A 253 -10.05 28.21 7.48
N GLY A 254 -9.71 27.77 8.68
CA GLY A 254 -8.35 27.80 9.25
C GLY A 254 -7.67 26.43 9.36
N LEU A 255 -8.40 25.33 9.27
CA LEU A 255 -7.85 23.98 9.45
C LEU A 255 -6.76 23.67 8.44
N ARG A 256 -7.03 23.97 7.17
CA ARG A 256 -6.07 23.75 6.09
C ARG A 256 -4.77 24.52 6.31
N ASP A 257 -4.86 25.79 6.65
CA ASP A 257 -3.69 26.66 6.90
C ASP A 257 -2.97 26.24 8.18
N ALA A 258 -3.69 25.87 9.23
CA ALA A 258 -3.11 25.36 10.46
C ALA A 258 -2.34 24.05 10.21
N VAL A 259 -2.92 23.12 9.48
CA VAL A 259 -2.25 21.86 9.12
C VAL A 259 -1.06 22.11 8.20
N ALA A 260 -1.18 22.99 7.20
CA ALA A 260 -0.07 23.36 6.32
C ALA A 260 1.09 23.99 7.11
N GLY A 261 0.79 24.83 8.10
CA GLY A 261 1.78 25.48 8.98
C GLY A 261 2.56 24.51 9.86
N MET A 262 2.06 23.29 10.11
CA MET A 262 2.79 22.25 10.85
C MET A 262 3.96 21.65 10.07
N PHE A 263 4.04 21.89 8.76
CA PHE A 263 5.07 21.32 7.89
C PHE A 263 6.11 22.35 7.46
N PRO A 264 7.39 21.95 7.38
CA PRO A 264 8.49 22.89 7.03
C PRO A 264 8.31 23.56 5.66
N ARG A 265 7.52 22.99 4.76
CA ARG A 265 7.24 23.54 3.43
C ARG A 265 5.95 24.36 3.36
N GLY A 266 5.24 24.52 4.49
CA GLY A 266 3.97 25.26 4.53
C GLY A 266 2.88 24.73 3.61
N ARG A 267 2.85 23.42 3.34
CA ARG A 267 1.85 22.81 2.46
C ARG A 267 1.48 21.40 2.88
N ILE A 268 0.22 21.05 2.62
CA ILE A 268 -0.31 19.69 2.78
C ILE A 268 0.16 18.83 1.61
N ALA A 269 0.42 17.55 1.87
CA ALA A 269 0.80 16.62 0.83
C ALA A 269 -0.37 16.34 -0.12
N GLN A 270 -0.05 16.12 -1.39
CA GLN A 270 -1.00 15.58 -2.37
C GLN A 270 -0.85 14.07 -2.45
N PRO A 271 -1.89 13.29 -2.80
CA PRO A 271 -1.81 11.83 -2.85
C PRO A 271 -0.66 11.27 -3.70
N MET A 272 -0.27 11.96 -4.75
CA MET A 272 0.84 11.56 -5.64
C MET A 272 2.24 11.81 -5.07
N ILE A 273 2.40 12.67 -4.05
CA ILE A 273 3.71 13.07 -3.53
C ILE A 273 4.41 11.95 -2.74
N PRO A 274 3.75 11.17 -1.87
CA PRO A 274 4.39 10.11 -1.11
C PRO A 274 5.06 9.05 -1.99
N LEU A 275 4.54 8.82 -3.18
CA LEU A 275 5.07 7.81 -4.12
C LEU A 275 6.25 8.31 -4.94
N ALA A 276 6.32 9.62 -5.23
CA ALA A 276 7.45 10.22 -5.94
C ALA A 276 8.73 10.25 -5.07
N SER A 277 8.59 10.40 -3.75
CA SER A 277 9.74 10.44 -2.83
C SER A 277 10.37 9.07 -2.58
N SER A 278 9.62 7.98 -2.72
CA SER A 278 10.17 6.62 -2.59
C SER A 278 10.97 6.16 -3.81
N ALA A 279 10.78 6.80 -4.97
CA ALA A 279 11.55 6.53 -6.19
C ALA A 279 12.86 7.34 -6.29
N GLY A 280 13.09 8.30 -5.39
CA GLY A 280 14.18 9.27 -5.44
C GLY A 280 15.11 9.26 -4.23
N CYS A 281 15.46 8.10 -3.66
CA CYS A 281 16.59 8.02 -2.74
C CYS A 281 17.89 7.97 -3.56
N SER A 282 18.33 9.11 -4.08
CA SER A 282 19.73 9.29 -4.45
C SER A 282 20.57 9.30 -3.17
N PRO A 283 21.69 8.57 -3.10
CA PRO A 283 22.57 8.63 -1.94
C PRO A 283 23.07 10.07 -1.77
N MET A 284 22.85 10.64 -0.59
CA MET A 284 23.48 11.89 -0.22
C MET A 284 24.98 11.66 -0.17
N THR A 285 25.72 12.32 -1.07
CA THR A 285 27.17 12.47 -0.90
C THR A 285 27.45 13.31 0.34
N PRO A 286 28.31 12.86 1.27
CA PRO A 286 28.67 13.68 2.42
C PRO A 286 29.37 14.95 1.96
N PRO A 287 29.16 16.09 2.62
CA PRO A 287 29.93 17.29 2.34
C PRO A 287 31.40 17.04 2.68
N GLY A 288 32.29 17.41 1.73
CA GLY A 288 33.74 17.39 1.88
C GLY A 288 34.25 18.43 2.85
#